data_ec133394720dfddfaba49460ab75834c
#
_entry.id   ec133394720dfddfaba49460ab75834c
#
_cell.length_a   1.000
_cell.length_b   1.000
_cell.length_c   1.000
_cell.angle_alpha   90.00
_cell.angle_beta   90.00
_cell.angle_gamma   90.00
#
_symmetry.space_group_name_H-M   'P 1'
#
loop_
_entity.id
_entity.type
_entity.pdbx_description
1 polymer ?
#
loop_
_entity_poly.entity_id
_entity_poly.type
_entity_poly.pdbx_seq_one_letter_code
_entity_poly.pdbx_strand_id
1 'polypeptide(L)'
;MKKLLYFMSCLLLFLTACGNNTESKDATSTEDSKMKTYTTGEGSKVQIPKKPKRVLDLTANYGNFKKLGIKPIAITSVFPNSKYLDMAKIKKIDPENVEAAAKLKPDLIITYKENNNNKKLAKIAPTVPIKVQNMDYKDTHIEIGKLVNKEAKAKEQANKLSSKLAKDGEEIKKVIGKDKTFSIMDIQAKDIYQFGPRFGRGSEAIYEGFNLKEDPNAKKAMPKEKFMKVPKEKFNAYSGDYLLLPTKGGKKPNNDFVKSNTWKNNQAVQNDHIIYYDMNEAIYADLISVEKQAELFKKELLKDK
;
A
#
# COMPACT_ATOMS: atom_id res chain seq x y z
N MET A 1 -8.45 -83.62 -9.87
CA MET A 1 -7.79 -84.69 -9.11
C MET A 1 -7.24 -84.08 -7.84
N LYS A 2 -7.78 -84.51 -6.73
CA LYS A 2 -7.17 -84.79 -5.41
C LYS A 2 -6.41 -83.67 -4.74
N LYS A 3 -6.99 -83.08 -3.66
CA LYS A 3 -6.76 -83.45 -2.24
C LYS A 3 -5.54 -82.64 -1.68
N LEU A 4 -5.41 -82.05 -0.49
CA LEU A 4 -5.98 -82.41 0.79
C LEU A 4 -5.67 -81.28 1.81
N LEU A 5 -6.60 -81.07 2.71
CA LEU A 5 -6.48 -80.36 3.98
C LEU A 5 -5.23 -80.74 4.80
N TYR A 6 -4.71 -79.88 5.61
CA TYR A 6 -4.43 -80.19 7.02
C TYR A 6 -4.51 -78.93 7.93
N PHE A 7 -5.33 -79.09 8.91
CA PHE A 7 -5.48 -78.30 10.15
C PHE A 7 -4.32 -78.58 11.06
N MET A 8 -3.79 -77.60 11.76
CA MET A 8 -3.37 -77.83 13.13
C MET A 8 -3.21 -76.54 13.94
N SER A 9 -3.99 -76.52 14.97
CA SER A 9 -4.09 -75.64 16.13
C SER A 9 -2.86 -75.78 17.04
N CYS A 10 -2.48 -74.72 17.72
CA CYS A 10 -1.90 -74.62 19.09
C CYS A 10 -1.27 -73.23 19.26
N LEU A 11 -1.55 -72.54 20.18
CA LEU A 11 -1.65 -72.48 21.63
C LEU A 11 -1.02 -71.18 22.12
N LEU A 12 -1.76 -70.46 22.90
CA LEU A 12 -1.46 -69.26 23.66
C LEU A 12 -0.17 -69.30 24.48
N LEU A 13 0.59 -68.18 24.48
CA LEU A 13 1.40 -67.79 25.62
C LEU A 13 1.33 -66.26 25.75
N PHE A 14 0.69 -65.83 26.83
CA PHE A 14 0.72 -64.45 27.34
C PHE A 14 2.09 -64.18 27.97
N LEU A 15 2.73 -63.11 27.51
CA LEU A 15 3.81 -62.46 28.30
C LEU A 15 3.46 -61.01 28.40
N THR A 16 2.99 -60.62 29.60
CA THR A 16 2.90 -59.27 30.09
C THR A 16 4.29 -58.68 30.27
N ALA A 17 4.65 -57.71 29.47
CA ALA A 17 5.78 -56.83 29.77
C ALA A 17 5.23 -55.40 29.99
N CYS A 18 5.16 -54.96 31.22
CA CYS A 18 5.03 -53.55 31.59
C CYS A 18 6.29 -52.82 31.09
N GLY A 19 6.16 -52.09 30.01
CA GLY A 19 7.12 -51.09 29.54
C GLY A 19 6.56 -49.71 29.79
N ASN A 20 7.19 -48.96 30.61
CA ASN A 20 6.91 -47.58 30.98
C ASN A 20 7.07 -46.71 29.73
N ASN A 21 5.99 -46.39 29.04
CA ASN A 21 5.98 -45.41 27.94
C ASN A 21 5.89 -44.02 28.55
N THR A 22 7.05 -43.39 28.68
CA THR A 22 7.14 -41.95 28.83
C THR A 22 6.63 -41.36 27.50
N GLU A 23 5.37 -40.89 27.47
CA GLU A 23 4.87 -40.07 26.40
C GLU A 23 5.72 -38.80 26.28
N SER A 24 6.66 -38.80 25.36
CA SER A 24 7.20 -37.57 24.80
C SER A 24 6.03 -36.89 24.08
N LYS A 25 5.39 -35.96 24.76
CA LYS A 25 4.45 -35.05 24.10
C LYS A 25 5.22 -34.27 23.03
N ASP A 26 5.02 -34.66 21.80
CA ASP A 26 5.38 -33.88 20.64
C ASP A 26 4.70 -32.49 20.68
N ALA A 27 5.39 -31.54 21.36
CA ALA A 27 4.97 -30.14 21.42
C ALA A 27 5.16 -29.42 20.05
N THR A 28 5.72 -30.11 19.05
CA THR A 28 6.06 -29.53 17.74
C THR A 28 4.87 -29.47 16.78
N SER A 29 3.87 -30.35 16.92
CA SER A 29 2.77 -30.43 15.93
C SER A 29 1.67 -29.37 16.09
N THR A 30 1.55 -28.75 17.26
CA THR A 30 0.51 -27.75 17.54
C THR A 30 0.91 -26.31 17.16
N GLU A 31 2.19 -25.98 17.07
CA GLU A 31 2.67 -24.67 16.60
C GLU A 31 2.67 -24.56 15.08
N ASP A 32 3.05 -25.60 14.36
CA ASP A 32 3.02 -25.67 12.89
C ASP A 32 1.59 -25.47 12.32
N SER A 33 0.56 -25.88 13.06
CA SER A 33 -0.82 -25.65 12.67
C SER A 33 -1.27 -24.17 12.70
N LYS A 34 -0.53 -23.30 13.41
CA LYS A 34 -0.84 -21.86 13.57
C LYS A 34 -0.10 -20.96 12.59
N MET A 35 0.93 -21.47 11.93
CA MET A 35 1.76 -20.74 10.98
C MET A 35 1.39 -21.11 9.53
N LYS A 36 1.75 -20.25 8.59
CA LYS A 36 1.71 -20.49 7.14
C LYS A 36 2.94 -19.94 6.47
N THR A 37 3.37 -20.56 5.40
CA THR A 37 4.42 -20.02 4.54
C THR A 37 3.85 -18.90 3.69
N TYR A 38 4.44 -17.73 3.79
CA TYR A 38 4.20 -16.60 2.91
C TYR A 38 5.41 -16.43 1.98
N THR A 39 5.14 -16.30 0.68
CA THR A 39 6.17 -16.03 -0.33
C THR A 39 6.14 -14.55 -0.68
N THR A 40 7.23 -13.83 -0.43
CA THR A 40 7.36 -12.41 -0.78
C THR A 40 7.37 -12.23 -2.29
N GLY A 41 7.13 -11.02 -2.77
CA GLY A 41 7.21 -10.68 -4.20
C GLY A 41 8.57 -10.97 -4.86
N GLU A 42 9.61 -11.26 -4.06
CA GLU A 42 10.97 -11.65 -4.52
C GLU A 42 11.23 -13.14 -4.39
N GLY A 43 10.22 -13.94 -4.04
CA GLY A 43 10.34 -15.39 -3.90
C GLY A 43 10.89 -15.88 -2.55
N SER A 44 11.25 -14.99 -1.63
CA SER A 44 11.67 -15.37 -0.28
C SER A 44 10.50 -15.92 0.52
N LYS A 45 10.73 -16.99 1.29
CA LYS A 45 9.71 -17.63 2.12
C LYS A 45 9.85 -17.18 3.57
N VAL A 46 8.74 -16.73 4.17
CA VAL A 46 8.66 -16.32 5.57
C VAL A 46 7.53 -17.10 6.23
N GLN A 47 7.79 -17.69 7.40
CA GLN A 47 6.74 -18.30 8.23
C GLN A 47 6.02 -17.18 8.99
N ILE A 48 4.72 -17.01 8.77
CA ILE A 48 3.90 -15.99 9.42
C ILE A 48 2.69 -16.63 10.10
N PRO A 49 2.13 -16.03 11.15
CA PRO A 49 0.89 -16.52 11.76
C PRO A 49 -0.23 -16.57 10.74
N LYS A 50 -1.04 -17.65 10.74
CA LYS A 50 -2.28 -17.74 9.93
C LYS A 50 -3.26 -16.62 10.27
N LYS A 51 -3.32 -16.21 11.54
CA LYS A 51 -4.19 -15.13 12.06
C LYS A 51 -3.39 -14.23 12.99
N PRO A 52 -2.58 -13.29 12.46
CA PRO A 52 -1.80 -12.39 13.31
C PRO A 52 -2.73 -11.50 14.14
N LYS A 53 -2.38 -11.32 15.42
CA LYS A 53 -3.15 -10.53 16.39
C LYS A 53 -2.44 -9.23 16.78
N ARG A 54 -1.13 -9.20 16.65
CA ARG A 54 -0.28 -8.10 17.09
C ARG A 54 0.61 -7.60 15.95
N VAL A 55 -0.06 -7.07 14.93
CA VAL A 55 0.63 -6.57 13.73
C VAL A 55 1.30 -5.24 14.03
N LEU A 56 2.60 -5.13 13.72
CA LEU A 56 3.35 -3.88 13.69
C LEU A 56 3.51 -3.45 12.24
N ASP A 57 2.96 -2.29 11.88
CA ASP A 57 3.07 -1.72 10.53
C ASP A 57 4.12 -0.60 10.49
N LEU A 58 5.26 -0.87 9.92
CA LEU A 58 6.34 0.10 9.70
C LEU A 58 6.31 0.71 8.29
N THR A 59 5.14 0.68 7.65
CA THR A 59 4.91 1.20 6.29
C THR A 59 3.82 2.27 6.28
N ALA A 60 3.48 2.81 5.12
CA ALA A 60 2.37 3.75 4.95
C ALA A 60 1.01 3.07 4.66
N ASN A 61 0.83 1.80 5.10
CA ASN A 61 -0.34 0.99 4.72
C ASN A 61 -1.47 0.98 5.75
N TYR A 62 -1.45 1.86 6.75
CA TYR A 62 -2.47 1.85 7.80
C TYR A 62 -3.91 1.87 7.27
N GLY A 63 -4.20 2.62 6.21
CA GLY A 63 -5.54 2.66 5.62
C GLY A 63 -5.98 1.32 5.04
N ASN A 64 -5.06 0.51 4.51
CA ASN A 64 -5.34 -0.85 4.07
C ASN A 64 -5.73 -1.75 5.25
N PHE A 65 -5.02 -1.68 6.37
CA PHE A 65 -5.39 -2.42 7.60
C PHE A 65 -6.76 -1.97 8.11
N LYS A 66 -7.00 -0.66 8.20
CA LYS A 66 -8.27 -0.08 8.65
C LYS A 66 -9.44 -0.56 7.78
N LYS A 67 -9.30 -0.56 6.45
CA LYS A 67 -10.33 -1.03 5.49
C LYS A 67 -10.65 -2.52 5.69
N LEU A 68 -9.65 -3.32 6.05
CA LEU A 68 -9.81 -4.75 6.37
C LEU A 68 -10.39 -5.01 7.77
N GLY A 69 -10.51 -3.99 8.62
CA GLY A 69 -10.95 -4.11 10.01
C GLY A 69 -9.85 -4.64 10.93
N ILE A 70 -8.59 -4.41 10.59
CA ILE A 70 -7.42 -4.76 11.41
C ILE A 70 -6.88 -3.48 12.05
N LYS A 71 -6.58 -3.55 13.34
CA LYS A 71 -5.94 -2.46 14.08
C LYS A 71 -4.50 -2.87 14.42
N PRO A 72 -3.48 -2.33 13.73
CA PRO A 72 -2.09 -2.52 14.12
C PRO A 72 -1.82 -2.05 15.56
N ILE A 73 -0.90 -2.71 16.26
CA ILE A 73 -0.53 -2.32 17.64
C ILE A 73 0.28 -1.02 17.67
N ALA A 74 0.98 -0.73 16.58
CA ALA A 74 1.61 0.55 16.30
C ALA A 74 1.84 0.68 14.78
N ILE A 75 2.08 1.92 14.33
CA ILE A 75 2.41 2.28 12.96
C ILE A 75 3.68 3.12 12.93
N THR A 76 4.25 3.31 11.74
CA THR A 76 5.41 4.18 11.55
C THR A 76 5.12 5.64 11.91
N SER A 77 6.12 6.33 12.45
CA SER A 77 6.06 7.78 12.73
C SER A 77 6.51 8.67 11.55
N VAL A 78 7.03 8.07 10.49
CA VAL A 78 7.62 8.82 9.35
C VAL A 78 6.60 9.64 8.58
N PHE A 79 5.34 9.16 8.52
CA PHE A 79 4.30 9.83 7.75
C PHE A 79 3.41 10.74 8.62
N PRO A 80 2.92 11.89 8.09
CA PRO A 80 2.04 12.79 8.81
C PRO A 80 0.71 12.12 9.20
N ASN A 81 -0.07 12.78 10.07
CA ASN A 81 -1.45 12.35 10.30
C ASN A 81 -2.32 12.70 9.08
N SER A 82 -3.16 11.77 8.68
CA SER A 82 -4.19 11.99 7.66
C SER A 82 -5.56 12.07 8.31
N LYS A 83 -6.37 13.04 7.92
CA LYS A 83 -7.79 13.17 8.32
C LYS A 83 -8.62 12.02 7.80
N TYR A 84 -8.27 11.47 6.63
CA TYR A 84 -8.95 10.31 6.03
C TYR A 84 -8.78 9.04 6.88
N LEU A 85 -7.68 8.94 7.62
CA LEU A 85 -7.29 7.72 8.31
C LEU A 85 -7.57 7.70 9.81
N ASP A 86 -7.83 8.87 10.43
CA ASP A 86 -8.05 8.99 11.89
C ASP A 86 -6.92 8.33 12.71
N MET A 87 -5.69 8.80 12.48
CA MET A 87 -4.48 8.20 13.04
C MET A 87 -4.07 8.75 14.41
N ALA A 88 -4.78 9.75 14.94
CA ALA A 88 -4.35 10.50 16.12
C ALA A 88 -4.19 9.66 17.40
N LYS A 89 -4.99 8.60 17.54
CA LYS A 89 -4.99 7.71 18.73
C LYS A 89 -4.14 6.46 18.55
N ILE A 90 -3.38 6.35 17.46
CA ILE A 90 -2.58 5.16 17.19
C ILE A 90 -1.15 5.41 17.64
N LYS A 91 -0.59 4.43 18.35
CA LYS A 91 0.81 4.47 18.75
C LYS A 91 1.69 4.55 17.53
N LYS A 92 2.64 5.47 17.51
CA LYS A 92 3.63 5.62 16.45
C LYS A 92 5.02 5.29 16.98
N ILE A 93 5.82 4.62 16.15
CA ILE A 93 7.22 4.37 16.44
C ILE A 93 8.08 4.69 15.21
N ASP A 94 9.31 5.04 15.45
CA ASP A 94 10.32 5.17 14.41
C ASP A 94 10.61 3.78 13.83
N PRO A 95 10.51 3.56 12.49
CA PRO A 95 10.80 2.28 11.86
C PRO A 95 12.25 1.81 12.05
N GLU A 96 13.18 2.72 12.37
CA GLU A 96 14.57 2.40 12.65
C GLU A 96 14.79 2.00 14.14
N ASN A 97 13.81 2.21 15.02
CA ASN A 97 13.93 1.89 16.46
C ASN A 97 13.54 0.45 16.76
N VAL A 98 14.50 -0.45 16.62
CA VAL A 98 14.35 -1.90 16.87
C VAL A 98 13.92 -2.22 18.31
N GLU A 99 14.44 -1.46 19.31
CA GLU A 99 14.07 -1.66 20.71
C GLU A 99 12.61 -1.31 20.99
N ALA A 100 12.11 -0.22 20.40
CA ALA A 100 10.70 0.15 20.49
C ALA A 100 9.81 -0.93 19.88
N ALA A 101 10.22 -1.52 18.74
CA ALA A 101 9.51 -2.63 18.11
C ALA A 101 9.48 -3.87 19.03
N ALA A 102 10.62 -4.23 19.66
CA ALA A 102 10.71 -5.38 20.57
C ALA A 102 9.81 -5.22 21.81
N LYS A 103 9.77 -4.02 22.41
CA LYS A 103 8.91 -3.73 23.59
C LYS A 103 7.42 -3.90 23.28
N LEU A 104 7.02 -3.80 22.02
CA LEU A 104 5.63 -4.00 21.57
C LEU A 104 5.24 -5.48 21.47
N LYS A 105 6.18 -6.41 21.49
CA LYS A 105 5.95 -7.87 21.34
C LYS A 105 4.99 -8.18 20.18
N PRO A 106 5.31 -7.79 18.95
CA PRO A 106 4.50 -8.11 17.77
C PRO A 106 4.53 -9.61 17.49
N ASP A 107 3.51 -10.12 16.79
CA ASP A 107 3.51 -11.47 16.22
C ASP A 107 3.71 -11.45 14.69
N LEU A 108 3.61 -10.25 14.07
CA LEU A 108 3.95 -9.99 12.67
C LEU A 108 4.45 -8.56 12.53
N ILE A 109 5.56 -8.38 11.85
CA ILE A 109 6.11 -7.07 11.46
C ILE A 109 6.02 -6.94 9.95
N ILE A 110 5.44 -5.83 9.48
CA ILE A 110 5.41 -5.46 8.06
C ILE A 110 6.26 -4.20 7.91
N THR A 111 7.20 -4.23 6.98
CA THR A 111 8.21 -3.18 6.80
C THR A 111 8.48 -2.95 5.31
N TYR A 112 9.21 -1.91 4.97
CA TYR A 112 9.72 -1.76 3.62
C TYR A 112 10.98 -2.59 3.39
N LYS A 113 11.20 -3.02 2.16
CA LYS A 113 12.40 -3.75 1.76
C LYS A 113 13.68 -2.96 2.07
N GLU A 114 13.63 -1.66 1.89
CA GLU A 114 14.73 -0.72 2.05
C GLU A 114 15.10 -0.44 3.52
N ASN A 115 14.34 -0.96 4.48
CA ASN A 115 14.66 -0.80 5.89
C ASN A 115 15.91 -1.61 6.26
N ASN A 116 16.98 -0.92 6.66
CA ASN A 116 18.28 -1.52 7.00
C ASN A 116 18.21 -2.45 8.22
N ASN A 117 17.16 -2.34 9.04
CA ASN A 117 17.00 -3.15 10.25
C ASN A 117 16.16 -4.42 10.04
N ASN A 118 15.78 -4.77 8.81
CA ASN A 118 14.96 -5.96 8.54
C ASN A 118 15.51 -7.25 9.17
N LYS A 119 16.83 -7.46 9.13
CA LYS A 119 17.48 -8.61 9.77
C LYS A 119 17.38 -8.58 11.31
N LYS A 120 17.39 -7.40 11.94
CA LYS A 120 17.22 -7.25 13.38
C LYS A 120 15.77 -7.43 13.80
N LEU A 121 14.84 -6.87 13.02
CA LEU A 121 13.40 -7.02 13.22
C LEU A 121 12.97 -8.49 13.12
N ALA A 122 13.55 -9.27 12.20
CA ALA A 122 13.28 -10.70 12.02
C ALA A 122 13.70 -11.55 13.23
N LYS A 123 14.56 -11.04 14.14
CA LYS A 123 14.89 -11.71 15.41
C LYS A 123 13.82 -11.48 16.50
N ILE A 124 12.92 -10.52 16.30
CA ILE A 124 11.85 -10.18 17.25
C ILE A 124 10.58 -10.96 16.90
N ALA A 125 10.18 -10.95 15.64
CA ALA A 125 8.98 -11.63 15.12
C ALA A 125 9.10 -11.87 13.62
N PRO A 126 8.27 -12.74 13.03
CA PRO A 126 8.12 -12.86 11.59
C PRO A 126 8.03 -11.49 10.95
N THR A 127 8.99 -11.17 10.07
CA THR A 127 9.11 -9.85 9.43
C THR A 127 8.96 -10.00 7.93
N VAL A 128 8.01 -9.29 7.35
CA VAL A 128 7.74 -9.29 5.91
C VAL A 128 8.13 -7.95 5.32
N PRO A 129 9.25 -7.88 4.59
CA PRO A 129 9.60 -6.71 3.80
C PRO A 129 8.74 -6.68 2.53
N ILE A 130 7.94 -5.64 2.35
CA ILE A 130 7.14 -5.43 1.15
C ILE A 130 7.78 -4.39 0.23
N LYS A 131 7.60 -4.57 -1.07
CA LYS A 131 8.07 -3.62 -2.10
C LYS A 131 6.86 -3.07 -2.84
N VAL A 132 6.30 -2.00 -2.30
CA VAL A 132 5.06 -1.39 -2.84
C VAL A 132 5.25 -0.66 -4.18
N GLN A 133 6.50 -0.22 -4.50
CA GLN A 133 6.77 0.57 -5.71
C GLN A 133 6.42 -0.12 -7.04
N ASN A 134 6.31 -1.45 -7.04
CA ASN A 134 5.92 -2.23 -8.23
C ASN A 134 4.45 -2.65 -8.22
N MET A 135 3.72 -2.31 -7.15
CA MET A 135 2.33 -2.70 -6.97
C MET A 135 1.41 -1.48 -7.13
N ASP A 136 0.28 -1.67 -7.76
CA ASP A 136 -0.76 -0.66 -7.73
C ASP A 136 -1.48 -0.66 -6.36
N TYR A 137 -2.37 0.31 -6.12
CA TYR A 137 -3.11 0.42 -4.86
C TYR A 137 -3.96 -0.81 -4.55
N LYS A 138 -4.48 -1.51 -5.59
CA LYS A 138 -5.29 -2.73 -5.45
C LYS A 138 -4.42 -3.89 -5.01
N ASP A 139 -3.30 -4.09 -5.72
CA ASP A 139 -2.37 -5.17 -5.43
C ASP A 139 -1.75 -5.02 -4.04
N THR A 140 -1.42 -3.78 -3.64
CA THR A 140 -0.95 -3.48 -2.28
C THR A 140 -2.00 -3.84 -1.23
N HIS A 141 -3.27 -3.50 -1.45
CA HIS A 141 -4.35 -3.85 -0.54
C HIS A 141 -4.56 -5.36 -0.43
N ILE A 142 -4.54 -6.07 -1.57
CA ILE A 142 -4.65 -7.53 -1.62
C ILE A 142 -3.49 -8.18 -0.89
N GLU A 143 -2.28 -7.66 -1.07
CA GLU A 143 -1.07 -8.18 -0.42
C GLU A 143 -1.14 -8.05 1.11
N ILE A 144 -1.56 -6.89 1.61
CA ILE A 144 -1.85 -6.72 3.04
C ILE A 144 -2.94 -7.71 3.50
N GLY A 145 -3.97 -7.92 2.69
CA GLY A 145 -5.02 -8.92 2.96
C GLY A 145 -4.50 -10.35 3.12
N LYS A 146 -3.55 -10.76 2.27
CA LYS A 146 -2.88 -12.08 2.38
C LYS A 146 -2.14 -12.22 3.70
N LEU A 147 -1.41 -11.17 4.12
CA LEU A 147 -0.62 -11.19 5.35
C LEU A 147 -1.51 -11.33 6.60
N VAL A 148 -2.69 -10.72 6.62
CA VAL A 148 -3.59 -10.74 7.78
C VAL A 148 -4.79 -11.71 7.65
N ASN A 149 -4.71 -12.66 6.72
CA ASN A 149 -5.77 -13.66 6.47
C ASN A 149 -7.13 -13.05 6.11
N LYS A 150 -7.11 -12.02 5.27
CA LYS A 150 -8.28 -11.31 4.75
C LYS A 150 -8.25 -11.16 3.23
N GLU A 151 -7.57 -12.05 2.51
CA GLU A 151 -7.34 -11.94 1.06
C GLU A 151 -8.63 -11.83 0.26
N ALA A 152 -9.62 -12.68 0.53
CA ALA A 152 -10.90 -12.65 -0.19
C ALA A 152 -11.61 -11.30 -0.02
N LYS A 153 -11.65 -10.77 1.22
CA LYS A 153 -12.22 -9.45 1.51
C LYS A 153 -11.42 -8.33 0.83
N ALA A 154 -10.10 -8.43 0.81
CA ALA A 154 -9.24 -7.46 0.16
C ALA A 154 -9.49 -7.41 -1.36
N LYS A 155 -9.59 -8.56 -2.02
CA LYS A 155 -9.92 -8.67 -3.45
C LYS A 155 -11.29 -8.04 -3.75
N GLU A 156 -12.30 -8.35 -2.97
CA GLU A 156 -13.64 -7.77 -3.13
C GLU A 156 -13.60 -6.25 -3.03
N GLN A 157 -12.97 -5.71 -1.99
CA GLN A 157 -12.85 -4.27 -1.76
C GLN A 157 -12.05 -3.56 -2.84
N ALA A 158 -10.93 -4.14 -3.28
CA ALA A 158 -10.10 -3.61 -4.35
C ALA A 158 -10.86 -3.56 -5.69
N ASN A 159 -11.55 -4.65 -6.05
CA ASN A 159 -12.33 -4.73 -7.29
C ASN A 159 -13.51 -3.74 -7.28
N LYS A 160 -14.21 -3.62 -6.15
CA LYS A 160 -15.31 -2.67 -5.99
C LYS A 160 -14.84 -1.23 -6.20
N LEU A 161 -13.74 -0.83 -5.57
CA LEU A 161 -13.19 0.51 -5.75
C LEU A 161 -12.71 0.73 -7.16
N SER A 162 -11.95 -0.21 -7.74
CA SER A 162 -11.44 -0.11 -9.12
C SER A 162 -12.57 0.08 -10.13
N SER A 163 -13.66 -0.69 -10.02
CA SER A 163 -14.82 -0.56 -10.91
C SER A 163 -15.51 0.80 -10.75
N LYS A 164 -15.63 1.30 -9.50
CA LYS A 164 -16.17 2.64 -9.23
C LYS A 164 -15.31 3.72 -9.89
N LEU A 165 -14.00 3.69 -9.68
CA LEU A 165 -13.09 4.70 -10.19
C LEU A 165 -13.01 4.69 -11.72
N ALA A 166 -13.03 3.52 -12.35
CA ALA A 166 -13.08 3.42 -13.80
C ALA A 166 -14.35 4.09 -14.38
N LYS A 167 -15.51 3.86 -13.75
CA LYS A 167 -16.77 4.51 -14.11
C LYS A 167 -16.70 6.03 -13.90
N ASP A 168 -16.17 6.47 -12.78
CA ASP A 168 -15.98 7.90 -12.48
C ASP A 168 -15.05 8.56 -13.52
N GLY A 169 -13.98 7.86 -13.94
CA GLY A 169 -13.05 8.31 -14.96
C GLY A 169 -13.72 8.48 -16.34
N GLU A 170 -14.61 7.57 -16.74
CA GLU A 170 -15.37 7.72 -17.98
C GLU A 170 -16.36 8.91 -17.92
N GLU A 171 -16.97 9.16 -16.77
CA GLU A 171 -17.80 10.34 -16.56
C GLU A 171 -16.99 11.64 -16.69
N ILE A 172 -15.82 11.69 -16.04
CA ILE A 172 -14.90 12.82 -16.14
C ILE A 172 -14.50 13.07 -17.60
N LYS A 173 -14.05 12.04 -18.32
CA LYS A 173 -13.64 12.14 -19.74
C LYS A 173 -14.76 12.67 -20.65
N LYS A 174 -16.01 12.31 -20.39
CA LYS A 174 -17.17 12.82 -21.15
C LYS A 174 -17.36 14.31 -20.96
N VAL A 175 -17.06 14.83 -19.77
CA VAL A 175 -17.28 16.24 -19.41
C VAL A 175 -16.12 17.13 -19.83
N ILE A 176 -14.88 16.73 -19.49
CA ILE A 176 -13.71 17.59 -19.73
C ILE A 176 -12.99 17.30 -21.06
N GLY A 177 -13.31 16.18 -21.72
CA GLY A 177 -12.66 15.71 -22.95
C GLY A 177 -11.70 14.54 -22.70
N LYS A 178 -11.76 13.52 -23.56
CA LYS A 178 -11.00 12.27 -23.47
C LYS A 178 -9.48 12.43 -23.66
N ASP A 179 -9.07 13.53 -24.28
CA ASP A 179 -7.66 13.76 -24.65
C ASP A 179 -6.94 14.70 -23.67
N LYS A 180 -7.64 15.19 -22.66
CA LYS A 180 -7.05 16.03 -21.62
C LYS A 180 -5.99 15.32 -20.83
N THR A 181 -4.90 16.04 -20.58
CA THR A 181 -3.69 15.56 -19.88
C THR A 181 -3.56 16.18 -18.51
N PHE A 182 -2.90 15.45 -17.62
CA PHE A 182 -2.77 15.80 -16.22
C PHE A 182 -1.30 15.80 -15.78
N SER A 183 -0.96 16.74 -14.91
CA SER A 183 0.34 16.76 -14.24
C SER A 183 0.17 16.96 -12.74
N ILE A 184 0.85 16.15 -11.94
CA ILE A 184 0.88 16.26 -10.49
C ILE A 184 2.23 16.87 -10.10
N MET A 185 2.20 18.07 -9.52
CA MET A 185 3.43 18.82 -9.21
C MET A 185 3.40 19.41 -7.79
N ASP A 186 4.50 19.28 -7.06
CA ASP A 186 4.75 20.01 -5.82
C ASP A 186 5.62 21.24 -6.12
N ILE A 187 5.04 22.44 -5.93
CA ILE A 187 5.69 23.72 -6.21
C ILE A 187 6.19 24.31 -4.91
N GLN A 188 7.46 24.05 -4.60
CA GLN A 188 8.14 24.58 -3.43
C GLN A 188 8.80 25.94 -3.75
N ALA A 189 9.32 26.62 -2.73
CA ALA A 189 9.94 27.93 -2.91
C ALA A 189 11.12 27.93 -3.90
N LYS A 190 11.94 26.88 -3.85
CA LYS A 190 13.15 26.75 -4.69
C LYS A 190 12.97 25.75 -5.83
N ASP A 191 12.24 24.68 -5.61
CA ASP A 191 12.19 23.51 -6.45
C ASP A 191 10.77 23.17 -6.88
N ILE A 192 10.65 22.57 -8.05
CA ILE A 192 9.41 21.98 -8.55
C ILE A 192 9.67 20.49 -8.73
N TYR A 193 8.80 19.67 -8.18
CA TYR A 193 8.83 18.22 -8.36
C TYR A 193 7.58 17.76 -9.08
N GLN A 194 7.75 16.85 -10.04
CA GLN A 194 6.65 16.20 -10.73
C GLN A 194 6.62 14.71 -10.37
N PHE A 195 5.40 14.18 -10.21
CA PHE A 195 5.15 12.82 -9.79
C PHE A 195 4.42 12.05 -10.88
N GLY A 196 4.93 10.89 -11.20
CA GLY A 196 4.33 9.93 -12.11
C GLY A 196 3.38 8.95 -11.40
N PRO A 197 2.83 7.98 -12.16
CA PRO A 197 1.96 6.94 -11.60
C PRO A 197 2.64 6.12 -10.49
N ARG A 198 1.88 5.74 -9.45
CA ARG A 198 2.33 4.90 -8.32
C ARG A 198 3.35 5.55 -7.40
N PHE A 199 3.23 6.86 -7.22
CA PHE A 199 4.12 7.60 -6.30
C PHE A 199 3.38 8.17 -5.08
N GLY A 200 2.09 7.93 -4.94
CA GLY A 200 1.26 8.72 -4.04
C GLY A 200 0.94 10.09 -4.65
N ARG A 201 0.65 11.05 -3.82
CA ARG A 201 0.30 12.42 -4.25
C ARG A 201 -0.98 12.48 -5.10
N GLY A 202 -1.85 11.45 -5.01
CA GLY A 202 -3.07 11.36 -5.79
C GLY A 202 -2.90 10.68 -7.14
N SER A 203 -1.68 10.25 -7.49
CA SER A 203 -1.38 9.62 -8.78
C SER A 203 -2.16 8.33 -9.02
N GLU A 204 -2.43 7.57 -7.98
CA GLU A 204 -3.22 6.33 -8.02
C GLU A 204 -4.68 6.61 -8.41
N ALA A 205 -5.27 7.69 -7.91
CA ALA A 205 -6.64 8.06 -8.28
C ALA A 205 -6.72 8.56 -9.73
N ILE A 206 -5.81 9.44 -10.14
CA ILE A 206 -5.81 10.08 -11.46
C ILE A 206 -5.41 9.11 -12.57
N TYR A 207 -4.24 8.47 -12.45
CA TYR A 207 -3.69 7.69 -13.56
C TYR A 207 -4.17 6.24 -13.58
N GLU A 208 -4.34 5.62 -12.41
CA GLU A 208 -4.75 4.22 -12.33
C GLU A 208 -6.27 4.07 -12.11
N GLY A 209 -6.86 4.87 -11.23
CA GLY A 209 -8.27 4.80 -10.90
C GLY A 209 -9.16 5.33 -12.02
N PHE A 210 -8.98 6.59 -12.40
CA PHE A 210 -9.74 7.24 -13.46
C PHE A 210 -9.21 6.94 -14.88
N ASN A 211 -8.01 6.38 -14.99
CA ASN A 211 -7.32 6.15 -16.26
C ASN A 211 -7.24 7.44 -17.12
N LEU A 212 -6.86 8.55 -16.47
CA LEU A 212 -6.63 9.84 -17.14
C LEU A 212 -5.20 9.91 -17.67
N LYS A 213 -4.98 10.73 -18.68
CA LYS A 213 -3.71 10.79 -19.41
C LYS A 213 -2.68 11.64 -18.67
N GLU A 214 -1.48 11.11 -18.50
CA GLU A 214 -0.31 11.89 -18.11
C GLU A 214 0.15 12.79 -19.26
N ASP A 215 0.72 13.96 -18.94
CA ASP A 215 1.36 14.78 -19.98
C ASP A 215 2.42 13.97 -20.73
N PRO A 216 2.44 13.96 -22.07
CA PRO A 216 3.32 13.08 -22.84
C PRO A 216 4.81 13.42 -22.70
N ASN A 217 5.17 14.70 -22.53
CA ASN A 217 6.56 15.11 -22.34
C ASN A 217 7.04 14.72 -20.95
N ALA A 218 6.21 14.93 -19.93
CA ALA A 218 6.48 14.49 -18.57
C ALA A 218 6.63 12.97 -18.49
N LYS A 219 5.71 12.23 -19.11
CA LYS A 219 5.77 10.77 -19.18
C LYS A 219 7.06 10.26 -19.80
N LYS A 220 7.50 10.89 -20.91
CA LYS A 220 8.74 10.55 -21.61
C LYS A 220 9.99 10.83 -20.77
N ALA A 221 9.96 11.92 -19.98
CA ALA A 221 11.08 12.34 -19.14
C ALA A 221 11.13 11.63 -17.78
N MET A 222 10.03 11.02 -17.35
CA MET A 222 9.86 10.43 -16.01
C MET A 222 10.84 9.27 -15.77
N PRO A 223 11.71 9.34 -14.76
CA PRO A 223 12.62 8.25 -14.41
C PRO A 223 11.88 7.07 -13.75
N LYS A 224 12.63 5.98 -13.53
CA LYS A 224 12.09 4.77 -12.88
C LYS A 224 11.57 5.01 -11.46
N GLU A 225 12.14 5.99 -10.77
CA GLU A 225 11.79 6.40 -9.41
C GLU A 225 10.41 7.07 -9.33
N LYS A 226 9.79 7.37 -10.50
CA LYS A 226 8.45 7.95 -10.62
C LYS A 226 8.31 9.37 -10.05
N PHE A 227 9.41 10.07 -9.84
CA PHE A 227 9.42 11.50 -9.58
C PHE A 227 10.64 12.15 -10.23
N MET A 228 10.54 13.43 -10.55
CA MET A 228 11.64 14.21 -11.08
C MET A 228 11.60 15.65 -10.61
N LYS A 229 12.77 16.26 -10.49
CA LYS A 229 12.90 17.71 -10.33
C LYS A 229 12.71 18.37 -11.69
N VAL A 230 11.83 19.35 -11.77
CA VAL A 230 11.50 20.08 -12.99
C VAL A 230 12.21 21.44 -12.97
N PRO A 231 13.09 21.75 -13.93
CA PRO A 231 13.61 23.09 -14.10
C PRO A 231 12.47 24.09 -14.33
N LYS A 232 12.53 25.26 -13.72
CA LYS A 232 11.46 26.26 -13.80
C LYS A 232 11.14 26.65 -15.25
N GLU A 233 12.14 26.66 -16.11
CA GLU A 233 12.03 26.97 -17.55
C GLU A 233 11.29 25.86 -18.31
N LYS A 234 11.29 24.64 -17.78
CA LYS A 234 10.60 23.48 -18.38
C LYS A 234 9.19 23.26 -17.80
N PHE A 235 8.77 24.07 -16.86
CA PHE A 235 7.45 23.92 -16.19
C PHE A 235 6.32 23.80 -17.21
N ASN A 236 6.22 24.74 -18.17
CA ASN A 236 5.16 24.72 -19.18
C ASN A 236 5.25 23.52 -20.14
N ALA A 237 6.47 23.03 -20.41
CA ALA A 237 6.67 21.89 -21.30
C ALA A 237 6.26 20.54 -20.67
N TYR A 238 6.16 20.48 -19.33
CA TYR A 238 5.78 19.28 -18.60
C TYR A 238 4.43 19.42 -17.88
N SER A 239 3.73 20.55 -18.12
CA SER A 239 2.39 20.80 -17.60
C SER A 239 1.34 20.22 -18.53
N GLY A 240 0.45 19.40 -18.00
CA GLY A 240 -0.75 18.97 -18.72
C GLY A 240 -1.81 20.06 -18.80
N ASP A 241 -2.96 19.73 -19.41
CA ASP A 241 -4.15 20.60 -19.44
C ASP A 241 -4.68 20.91 -18.05
N TYR A 242 -4.45 20.01 -17.09
CA TYR A 242 -4.82 20.14 -15.68
C TYR A 242 -3.59 19.98 -14.77
N LEU A 243 -3.47 20.87 -13.79
CA LEU A 243 -2.46 20.81 -12.74
C LEU A 243 -3.09 20.38 -11.42
N LEU A 244 -2.57 19.32 -10.84
CA LEU A 244 -2.91 18.85 -9.51
C LEU A 244 -1.75 19.17 -8.58
N LEU A 245 -2.01 20.03 -7.60
CA LEU A 245 -0.98 20.59 -6.75
C LEU A 245 -1.21 20.20 -5.28
N PRO A 246 -0.55 19.14 -4.79
CA PRO A 246 -0.53 18.84 -3.37
C PRO A 246 0.25 19.93 -2.64
N THR A 247 -0.41 20.63 -1.73
CA THR A 247 0.14 21.80 -1.05
C THR A 247 -0.13 21.75 0.45
N LYS A 248 0.51 22.60 1.22
CA LYS A 248 0.25 22.71 2.64
C LYS A 248 -1.18 23.18 2.90
N GLY A 249 -2.01 22.29 3.47
CA GLY A 249 -3.41 22.59 3.79
C GLY A 249 -4.30 22.81 2.57
N GLY A 250 -3.90 22.38 1.38
CA GLY A 250 -4.67 22.53 0.14
C GLY A 250 -4.79 24.00 -0.33
N LYS A 251 -3.89 24.86 0.06
CA LYS A 251 -3.94 26.29 -0.27
C LYS A 251 -3.01 26.63 -1.44
N LYS A 252 -3.40 27.60 -2.26
CA LYS A 252 -2.53 28.14 -3.31
C LYS A 252 -1.18 28.54 -2.73
N PRO A 253 -0.04 28.11 -3.30
CA PRO A 253 1.28 28.53 -2.86
C PRO A 253 1.44 30.04 -2.97
N ASN A 254 2.18 30.63 -2.03
CA ASN A 254 2.56 32.05 -2.08
C ASN A 254 4.09 32.14 -2.10
N ASN A 255 4.67 31.91 -3.27
CA ASN A 255 6.10 32.03 -3.50
C ASN A 255 6.37 32.79 -4.82
N ASP A 256 7.63 33.11 -5.09
CA ASP A 256 7.98 33.91 -6.27
C ASP A 256 7.70 33.21 -7.58
N PHE A 257 7.73 31.87 -7.61
CA PHE A 257 7.42 31.12 -8.83
C PHE A 257 5.97 31.35 -9.29
N VAL A 258 4.99 31.29 -8.38
CA VAL A 258 3.57 31.52 -8.74
C VAL A 258 3.25 33.00 -9.08
N LYS A 259 4.21 33.91 -8.88
CA LYS A 259 4.14 35.31 -9.34
C LYS A 259 4.82 35.53 -10.68
N SER A 260 5.62 34.57 -11.14
CA SER A 260 6.42 34.65 -12.36
C SER A 260 5.60 34.65 -13.65
N ASN A 261 6.19 35.13 -14.74
CA ASN A 261 5.60 35.03 -16.06
C ASN A 261 5.47 33.58 -16.53
N THR A 262 6.41 32.69 -16.19
CA THR A 262 6.33 31.25 -16.50
C THR A 262 5.05 30.64 -15.96
N TRP A 263 4.68 30.96 -14.72
CA TRP A 263 3.42 30.52 -14.11
C TRP A 263 2.20 31.14 -14.79
N LYS A 264 2.19 32.48 -14.93
CA LYS A 264 1.03 33.23 -15.49
C LYS A 264 0.72 32.84 -16.95
N ASN A 265 1.74 32.45 -17.71
CA ASN A 265 1.61 32.04 -19.11
C ASN A 265 1.34 30.53 -19.28
N ASN A 266 1.18 29.79 -18.19
CA ASN A 266 0.83 28.37 -18.25
C ASN A 266 -0.65 28.21 -18.64
N GLN A 267 -0.93 27.34 -19.57
CA GLN A 267 -2.29 27.12 -20.10
C GLN A 267 -3.28 26.65 -19.04
N ALA A 268 -2.87 25.73 -18.14
CA ALA A 268 -3.75 25.27 -17.06
C ALA A 268 -4.02 26.39 -16.05
N VAL A 269 -3.04 27.29 -15.83
CA VAL A 269 -3.23 28.48 -14.98
C VAL A 269 -4.20 29.47 -15.60
N GLN A 270 -4.06 29.75 -16.91
CA GLN A 270 -4.93 30.68 -17.62
C GLN A 270 -6.39 30.20 -17.73
N ASN A 271 -6.57 28.88 -17.81
CA ASN A 271 -7.89 28.26 -17.91
C ASN A 271 -8.51 27.90 -16.54
N ASP A 272 -7.85 28.25 -15.43
CA ASP A 272 -8.24 27.87 -14.04
C ASP A 272 -8.38 26.36 -13.84
N HIS A 273 -7.60 25.56 -14.58
CA HIS A 273 -7.55 24.11 -14.50
C HIS A 273 -6.55 23.65 -13.43
N ILE A 274 -6.68 24.18 -12.22
CA ILE A 274 -5.79 23.85 -11.09
C ILE A 274 -6.58 23.30 -9.93
N ILE A 275 -6.15 22.16 -9.41
CA ILE A 275 -6.71 21.55 -8.20
C ILE A 275 -5.66 21.62 -7.08
N TYR A 276 -5.95 22.39 -6.05
CA TYR A 276 -5.14 22.43 -4.82
C TYR A 276 -5.72 21.46 -3.80
N TYR A 277 -4.89 20.64 -3.18
CA TYR A 277 -5.30 19.69 -2.13
C TYR A 277 -4.21 19.47 -1.09
N ASP A 278 -4.60 18.98 0.08
CA ASP A 278 -3.66 18.88 1.21
C ASP A 278 -2.62 17.77 0.98
N MET A 279 -1.33 18.14 1.06
CA MET A 279 -0.20 17.23 0.94
C MET A 279 -0.26 16.09 1.96
N ASN A 280 -0.70 16.35 3.18
CA ASN A 280 -0.79 15.32 4.21
C ASN A 280 -1.80 14.21 3.85
N GLU A 281 -2.86 14.57 3.13
CA GLU A 281 -3.86 13.63 2.62
C GLU A 281 -3.40 12.96 1.32
N ALA A 282 -2.59 13.66 0.54
CA ALA A 282 -2.11 13.20 -0.75
C ALA A 282 -1.01 12.14 -0.67
N ILE A 283 -0.23 12.11 0.43
CA ILE A 283 0.95 11.25 0.54
C ILE A 283 0.62 9.75 0.59
N TYR A 284 -0.59 9.40 1.00
CA TYR A 284 -1.04 8.04 1.17
C TYR A 284 -1.66 7.47 -0.12
N ALA A 285 -1.34 6.19 -0.39
CA ALA A 285 -1.82 5.44 -1.56
C ALA A 285 -2.58 4.16 -1.14
N ASP A 286 -3.06 4.10 0.10
CA ASP A 286 -3.93 3.02 0.57
C ASP A 286 -5.36 3.15 0.02
N LEU A 287 -6.14 2.08 0.11
CA LEU A 287 -7.47 2.00 -0.50
C LEU A 287 -8.46 3.08 -0.01
N ILE A 288 -8.36 3.49 1.28
CA ILE A 288 -9.21 4.56 1.83
C ILE A 288 -8.77 5.91 1.27
N SER A 289 -7.47 6.17 1.27
CA SER A 289 -6.90 7.43 0.82
C SER A 289 -7.14 7.66 -0.67
N VAL A 290 -6.94 6.63 -1.50
CA VAL A 290 -7.23 6.69 -2.94
C VAL A 290 -8.71 6.96 -3.20
N GLU A 291 -9.63 6.32 -2.47
CA GLU A 291 -11.07 6.56 -2.59
C GLU A 291 -11.42 8.02 -2.25
N LYS A 292 -10.86 8.58 -1.16
CA LYS A 292 -11.10 9.96 -0.75
C LYS A 292 -10.48 11.00 -1.68
N GLN A 293 -9.29 10.74 -2.17
CA GLN A 293 -8.63 11.58 -3.17
C GLN A 293 -9.44 11.60 -4.47
N ALA A 294 -9.92 10.44 -4.91
CA ALA A 294 -10.76 10.33 -6.10
C ALA A 294 -12.09 11.09 -5.96
N GLU A 295 -12.77 10.99 -4.80
CA GLU A 295 -13.98 11.78 -4.51
C GLU A 295 -13.72 13.27 -4.64
N LEU A 296 -12.60 13.76 -4.08
CA LEU A 296 -12.20 15.16 -4.18
C LEU A 296 -11.93 15.56 -5.64
N PHE A 297 -11.10 14.79 -6.35
CA PHE A 297 -10.73 15.13 -7.73
C PHE A 297 -11.92 15.10 -8.68
N LYS A 298 -12.81 14.09 -8.55
CA LYS A 298 -14.03 14.05 -9.34
C LYS A 298 -14.89 15.30 -9.11
N LYS A 299 -15.09 15.67 -7.85
CA LYS A 299 -15.86 16.87 -7.49
C LYS A 299 -15.27 18.13 -8.13
N GLU A 300 -13.95 18.33 -7.99
CA GLU A 300 -13.29 19.54 -8.52
C GLU A 300 -13.27 19.56 -10.07
N LEU A 301 -13.08 18.40 -10.72
CA LEU A 301 -13.08 18.29 -12.19
C LEU A 301 -14.47 18.49 -12.83
N LEU A 302 -15.54 18.27 -12.07
CA LEU A 302 -16.93 18.40 -12.55
C LEU A 302 -17.64 19.65 -12.01
N LYS A 303 -16.96 20.52 -11.24
CA LYS A 303 -17.56 21.60 -10.47
C LYS A 303 -18.25 22.68 -11.32
N ASP A 304 -17.73 22.95 -12.49
CA ASP A 304 -18.16 24.10 -13.33
C ASP A 304 -18.78 23.63 -14.66
N LYS A 305 -19.43 22.46 -14.67
CA LYS A 305 -19.93 21.85 -15.91
C LYS A 305 -21.36 21.37 -15.79
#